data_08a417c9f51a9cae5331f9f7581a7d57
#
_entry.id   08a417c9f51a9cae5331f9f7581a7d57
#
_cell.length_a   1.000
_cell.length_b   1.000
_cell.length_c   1.000
_cell.angle_alpha   90.00
_cell.angle_beta   90.00
_cell.angle_gamma   90.00
#
_symmetry.space_group_name_H-M   'P 1'
#
loop_
_entity.id
_entity.type
_entity.pdbx_description
1 polymer ?
#
loop_
_entity_poly.entity_id
_entity_poly.type
_entity_poly.pdbx_seq_one_letter_code
_entity_poly.pdbx_strand_id
1 'polypeptide(L)'
;MTPRRLFAALSLALFALLASAAPAAPTNWLANVTVTPEGSHILGNPKAPVKLTAWVSYTCPHCAEFDKVSDAPLRLAYVAQGKVAYEVKHILRDPVDATVAQLTNCGPKERFFGNHAVFFRRQDEWIKTLAGSTESQRARWSTGDYAARRRAIASDFHFYEIMEQRGYRRTDVDRCLADNALAERIAAQTAEAVKIGFEGTPSFSLNGAPLFGTYSWQQLQPQIRGLL
;
A
#
# COMPACT_ATOMS: atom_id res chain seq x y z
N MET A 1 32.85 -74.10 -29.37
CA MET A 1 31.76 -73.10 -29.52
C MET A 1 31.63 -72.37 -28.21
N THR A 2 32.14 -71.13 -28.13
CA THR A 2 32.34 -70.32 -26.92
C THR A 2 31.12 -69.46 -26.61
N PRO A 3 30.59 -69.45 -25.37
CA PRO A 3 29.58 -68.50 -24.93
C PRO A 3 30.27 -67.25 -24.30
N ARG A 4 30.44 -66.23 -25.09
CA ARG A 4 31.10 -65.00 -24.62
C ARG A 4 30.41 -63.79 -25.28
N ARG A 5 29.18 -63.42 -24.85
CA ARG A 5 28.48 -62.17 -25.18
C ARG A 5 27.18 -62.02 -24.37
N LEU A 6 27.23 -61.83 -23.03
CA LEU A 6 26.02 -61.54 -22.26
C LEU A 6 26.30 -60.73 -20.96
N PHE A 7 27.36 -59.91 -20.89
CA PHE A 7 27.65 -59.08 -19.71
C PHE A 7 27.97 -57.60 -20.04
N ALA A 8 27.40 -57.03 -21.10
CA ALA A 8 27.70 -55.63 -21.47
C ALA A 8 26.46 -54.71 -21.56
N ALA A 9 25.32 -55.04 -20.93
CA ALA A 9 24.10 -54.25 -21.07
C ALA A 9 23.45 -53.76 -19.76
N LEU A 10 24.15 -53.85 -18.61
CA LEU A 10 23.52 -53.47 -17.33
C LEU A 10 24.21 -52.29 -16.60
N SER A 11 25.12 -51.55 -17.22
CA SER A 11 25.85 -50.48 -16.54
C SER A 11 25.48 -49.05 -17.04
N LEU A 12 24.48 -48.87 -17.88
CA LEU A 12 24.10 -47.53 -18.40
C LEU A 12 22.79 -46.94 -17.84
N ALA A 13 22.13 -47.59 -16.88
CA ALA A 13 20.82 -47.15 -16.40
C ALA A 13 20.82 -46.43 -15.03
N LEU A 14 21.99 -46.14 -14.43
CA LEU A 14 22.03 -45.55 -13.06
C LEU A 14 22.60 -44.13 -12.98
N PHE A 15 22.72 -43.42 -14.11
CA PHE A 15 23.30 -42.05 -14.12
C PHE A 15 22.30 -40.93 -14.43
N ALA A 16 21.00 -41.21 -14.49
CA ALA A 16 19.99 -40.23 -14.99
C ALA A 16 19.06 -39.67 -13.92
N LEU A 17 19.39 -39.62 -12.61
CA LEU A 17 18.50 -39.15 -11.55
C LEU A 17 19.12 -38.17 -10.56
N LEU A 18 20.16 -37.45 -10.96
CA LEU A 18 20.56 -36.21 -10.26
C LEU A 18 20.11 -35.00 -11.05
N ALA A 19 18.81 -34.85 -11.23
CA ALA A 19 18.23 -33.54 -11.60
C ALA A 19 18.48 -32.61 -10.40
N SER A 20 19.58 -31.84 -10.47
CA SER A 20 19.83 -30.75 -9.52
C SER A 20 18.64 -29.79 -9.60
N ALA A 21 17.80 -29.78 -8.57
CA ALA A 21 16.78 -28.75 -8.42
C ALA A 21 17.52 -27.42 -8.38
N ALA A 22 17.44 -26.64 -9.46
CA ALA A 22 17.97 -25.28 -9.46
C ALA A 22 17.36 -24.53 -8.26
N PRO A 23 18.15 -23.79 -7.47
CA PRO A 23 17.61 -23.01 -6.36
C PRO A 23 16.51 -22.09 -6.91
N ALA A 24 15.33 -22.12 -6.28
CA ALA A 24 14.23 -21.24 -6.64
C ALA A 24 14.72 -19.79 -6.61
N ALA A 25 14.44 -19.01 -7.66
CA ALA A 25 14.79 -17.60 -7.69
C ALA A 25 14.22 -16.89 -6.45
N PRO A 26 14.97 -15.98 -5.83
CA PRO A 26 14.51 -15.28 -4.65
C PRO A 26 13.19 -14.55 -4.96
N THR A 27 12.19 -14.70 -4.11
CA THR A 27 10.87 -14.09 -4.29
C THR A 27 10.99 -12.57 -4.21
N ASN A 28 10.48 -11.87 -5.23
CA ASN A 28 10.42 -10.41 -5.21
C ASN A 28 9.22 -9.94 -4.37
N TRP A 29 9.42 -9.80 -3.07
CA TRP A 29 8.38 -9.36 -2.14
C TRP A 29 7.91 -7.92 -2.39
N LEU A 30 8.72 -7.07 -3.04
CA LEU A 30 8.30 -5.70 -3.41
C LEU A 30 7.29 -5.65 -4.55
N ALA A 31 7.12 -6.75 -5.29
CA ALA A 31 6.07 -6.89 -6.30
C ALA A 31 4.82 -7.62 -5.77
N ASN A 32 4.88 -8.16 -4.55
CA ASN A 32 3.75 -8.91 -3.99
C ASN A 32 2.81 -7.99 -3.22
N VAL A 33 1.69 -7.64 -3.84
CA VAL A 33 0.63 -6.84 -3.23
C VAL A 33 -0.64 -7.68 -3.10
N THR A 34 -1.21 -7.72 -1.90
CA THR A 34 -2.51 -8.33 -1.61
C THR A 34 -3.50 -7.30 -1.09
N VAL A 35 -4.80 -7.56 -1.28
CA VAL A 35 -5.87 -6.70 -0.76
C VAL A 35 -6.67 -7.53 0.24
N THR A 36 -6.93 -6.97 1.41
CA THR A 36 -7.77 -7.63 2.41
C THR A 36 -9.26 -7.51 2.06
N PRO A 37 -10.14 -8.32 2.65
CA PRO A 37 -11.59 -8.14 2.48
C PRO A 37 -12.08 -6.73 2.84
N GLU A 38 -11.42 -6.07 3.80
CA GLU A 38 -11.70 -4.71 4.27
C GLU A 38 -11.12 -3.62 3.34
N GLY A 39 -10.45 -4.02 2.24
CA GLY A 39 -9.93 -3.13 1.21
C GLY A 39 -8.60 -2.47 1.54
N SER A 40 -7.88 -2.91 2.58
CA SER A 40 -6.51 -2.46 2.84
C SER A 40 -5.50 -3.17 1.91
N HIS A 41 -4.36 -2.55 1.67
CA HIS A 41 -3.30 -3.08 0.82
C HIS A 41 -2.10 -3.51 1.64
N ILE A 42 -1.61 -4.73 1.38
CA ILE A 42 -0.45 -5.32 2.03
C ILE A 42 0.65 -5.54 1.00
N LEU A 43 1.84 -5.02 1.28
CA LEU A 43 3.07 -5.25 0.51
C LEU A 43 3.96 -6.25 1.24
N GLY A 44 4.45 -7.26 0.52
CA GLY A 44 5.48 -8.14 1.04
C GLY A 44 5.07 -9.59 1.21
N ASN A 45 5.80 -10.31 2.07
CA ASN A 45 5.57 -11.70 2.37
C ASN A 45 4.34 -11.86 3.29
N PRO A 46 3.27 -12.54 2.88
CA PRO A 46 2.10 -12.75 3.74
C PRO A 46 2.40 -13.60 4.98
N LYS A 47 3.53 -14.34 4.96
CA LYS A 47 4.03 -15.14 6.08
C LYS A 47 5.17 -14.46 6.85
N ALA A 48 5.37 -13.14 6.67
CA ALA A 48 6.39 -12.40 7.38
C ALA A 48 6.19 -12.52 8.91
N PRO A 49 7.28 -12.64 9.69
CA PRO A 49 7.19 -12.71 11.15
C PRO A 49 6.63 -11.43 11.78
N VAL A 50 6.79 -10.28 11.10
CA VAL A 50 6.26 -9.00 11.54
C VAL A 50 5.21 -8.50 10.55
N LYS A 51 4.01 -8.21 11.04
CA LYS A 51 2.94 -7.53 10.30
C LYS A 51 2.84 -6.12 10.83
N LEU A 52 3.28 -5.15 10.03
CA LEU A 52 3.15 -3.73 10.33
C LEU A 52 1.89 -3.19 9.64
N THR A 53 0.94 -2.65 10.39
CA THR A 53 -0.17 -1.87 9.86
C THR A 53 0.04 -0.41 10.20
N ALA A 54 -0.02 0.47 9.19
CA ALA A 54 0.00 1.92 9.35
C ALA A 54 -1.37 2.49 8.99
N TRP A 55 -1.98 3.24 9.91
CA TRP A 55 -3.17 4.05 9.67
C TRP A 55 -2.74 5.48 9.34
N VAL A 56 -3.08 5.93 8.15
CA VAL A 56 -2.60 7.20 7.59
C VAL A 56 -3.75 8.07 7.08
N SER A 57 -3.45 9.36 6.96
CA SER A 57 -4.29 10.36 6.28
C SER A 57 -3.43 11.13 5.30
N TYR A 58 -3.93 11.32 4.07
CA TYR A 58 -3.19 12.06 3.05
C TYR A 58 -3.15 13.57 3.30
N THR A 59 -4.04 14.11 4.11
CA THR A 59 -4.00 15.53 4.53
C THR A 59 -3.21 15.75 5.82
N CYS A 60 -2.59 14.69 6.39
CA CYS A 60 -1.74 14.79 7.58
C CYS A 60 -0.28 15.02 7.20
N PRO A 61 0.36 16.15 7.61
CA PRO A 61 1.77 16.39 7.30
C PRO A 61 2.71 15.41 8.02
N HIS A 62 2.34 14.91 9.20
CA HIS A 62 3.14 13.90 9.90
C HIS A 62 3.14 12.54 9.18
N CYS A 63 2.05 12.20 8.44
CA CYS A 63 2.03 11.01 7.59
C CYS A 63 2.95 11.18 6.38
N ALA A 64 2.97 12.35 5.76
CA ALA A 64 3.88 12.62 4.65
C ALA A 64 5.35 12.57 5.10
N GLU A 65 5.67 13.13 6.27
CA GLU A 65 7.01 13.02 6.84
C GLU A 65 7.37 11.57 7.18
N PHE A 66 6.44 10.81 7.77
CA PHE A 66 6.64 9.38 8.01
C PHE A 66 6.96 8.63 6.71
N ASP A 67 6.13 8.79 5.66
CA ASP A 67 6.33 8.12 4.36
C ASP A 67 7.70 8.49 3.77
N LYS A 68 8.06 9.77 3.77
CA LYS A 68 9.30 10.29 3.23
C LYS A 68 10.54 9.65 3.87
N VAL A 69 10.53 9.45 5.19
CA VAL A 69 11.71 8.92 5.91
C VAL A 69 11.69 7.39 6.03
N SER A 70 10.52 6.75 5.95
CA SER A 70 10.36 5.32 6.18
C SER A 70 10.29 4.49 4.89
N ASP A 71 9.80 5.02 3.77
CA ASP A 71 9.51 4.23 2.55
C ASP A 71 10.72 3.41 2.10
N ALA A 72 11.88 4.04 1.91
CA ALA A 72 13.06 3.34 1.45
C ALA A 72 13.62 2.32 2.48
N PRO A 73 13.88 2.67 3.75
CA PRO A 73 14.38 1.70 4.72
C PRO A 73 13.38 0.59 5.02
N LEU A 74 12.07 0.87 5.10
CA LEU A 74 11.05 -0.16 5.33
C LEU A 74 11.01 -1.15 4.17
N ARG A 75 10.97 -0.67 2.94
CA ARG A 75 10.88 -1.51 1.74
C ARG A 75 12.15 -2.32 1.51
N LEU A 76 13.31 -1.70 1.58
CA LEU A 76 14.58 -2.36 1.21
C LEU A 76 15.15 -3.24 2.31
N ALA A 77 15.09 -2.81 3.57
CA ALA A 77 15.72 -3.54 4.67
C ALA A 77 14.78 -4.59 5.32
N TYR A 78 13.46 -4.46 5.16
CA TYR A 78 12.52 -5.32 5.85
C TYR A 78 11.57 -6.05 4.90
N VAL A 79 10.84 -5.34 4.03
CA VAL A 79 9.85 -5.96 3.13
C VAL A 79 10.54 -6.81 2.06
N ALA A 80 11.55 -6.28 1.37
CA ALA A 80 12.30 -7.01 0.34
C ALA A 80 12.95 -8.30 0.90
N GLN A 81 13.30 -8.28 2.18
CA GLN A 81 13.87 -9.45 2.87
C GLN A 81 12.79 -10.43 3.37
N GLY A 82 11.51 -10.17 3.11
CA GLY A 82 10.40 -11.00 3.58
C GLY A 82 10.17 -10.98 5.10
N LYS A 83 10.80 -10.03 5.82
CA LYS A 83 10.76 -9.92 7.28
C LYS A 83 9.53 -9.16 7.78
N VAL A 84 9.01 -8.23 6.98
CA VAL A 84 7.84 -7.41 7.28
C VAL A 84 6.82 -7.52 6.16
N ALA A 85 5.55 -7.74 6.51
CA ALA A 85 4.40 -7.47 5.68
C ALA A 85 3.86 -6.07 6.06
N TYR A 86 3.85 -5.15 5.11
CA TYR A 86 3.46 -3.76 5.34
C TYR A 86 2.04 -3.49 4.83
N GLU A 87 1.12 -3.22 5.74
CA GLU A 87 -0.27 -2.90 5.46
C GLU A 87 -0.53 -1.39 5.64
N VAL A 88 -1.30 -0.82 4.71
CA VAL A 88 -1.79 0.56 4.80
C VAL A 88 -3.30 0.57 4.95
N LYS A 89 -3.78 1.27 5.97
CA LYS A 89 -5.17 1.61 6.25
C LYS A 89 -5.34 3.12 6.37
N HIS A 90 -6.59 3.58 6.28
CA HIS A 90 -6.90 5.01 6.27
C HIS A 90 -7.68 5.44 7.51
N ILE A 91 -7.29 6.60 8.08
CA ILE A 91 -8.11 7.39 8.99
C ILE A 91 -8.47 8.68 8.26
N LEU A 92 -9.69 8.73 7.75
CA LEU A 92 -10.17 9.86 6.95
C LEU A 92 -10.48 11.05 7.83
N ARG A 93 -9.88 12.19 7.50
CA ARG A 93 -10.00 13.44 8.28
C ARG A 93 -10.93 14.47 7.63
N ASP A 94 -11.01 14.47 6.29
CA ASP A 94 -11.75 15.44 5.51
C ASP A 94 -12.08 14.90 4.11
N PRO A 95 -12.93 15.58 3.31
CA PRO A 95 -13.31 15.12 1.98
C PRO A 95 -12.15 15.07 0.97
N VAL A 96 -11.10 15.90 1.15
CA VAL A 96 -9.91 15.90 0.28
C VAL A 96 -9.11 14.62 0.55
N ASP A 97 -8.88 14.30 1.83
CA ASP A 97 -8.25 13.06 2.26
C ASP A 97 -8.98 11.82 1.73
N ALA A 98 -10.32 11.78 1.87
CA ALA A 98 -11.14 10.70 1.34
C ALA A 98 -11.02 10.55 -0.19
N THR A 99 -10.91 11.67 -0.91
CA THR A 99 -10.72 11.68 -2.36
C THR A 99 -9.34 11.09 -2.73
N VAL A 100 -8.28 11.51 -2.05
CA VAL A 100 -6.92 10.97 -2.30
C VAL A 100 -6.87 9.49 -1.91
N ALA A 101 -7.45 9.10 -0.78
CA ALA A 101 -7.51 7.70 -0.38
C ALA A 101 -8.19 6.83 -1.46
N GLN A 102 -9.26 7.32 -2.08
CA GLN A 102 -9.91 6.62 -3.18
C GLN A 102 -9.04 6.57 -4.43
N LEU A 103 -8.36 7.67 -4.80
CA LEU A 103 -7.45 7.72 -5.95
C LEU A 103 -6.25 6.77 -5.80
N THR A 104 -5.71 6.62 -4.61
CA THR A 104 -4.60 5.69 -4.38
C THR A 104 -5.00 4.23 -4.56
N ASN A 105 -6.26 3.92 -4.34
CA ASN A 105 -6.87 2.60 -4.54
C ASN A 105 -7.30 2.35 -6.00
N CYS A 106 -7.11 3.31 -6.93
CA CYS A 106 -7.50 3.16 -8.32
C CYS A 106 -6.64 2.14 -9.08
N GLY A 107 -7.30 1.35 -9.93
CA GLY A 107 -6.65 0.43 -10.84
C GLY A 107 -6.18 -0.88 -10.21
N PRO A 108 -5.20 -1.57 -10.82
CA PRO A 108 -4.68 -2.82 -10.29
C PRO A 108 -4.02 -2.62 -8.91
N LYS A 109 -4.19 -3.59 -8.02
CA LYS A 109 -3.67 -3.55 -6.64
C LYS A 109 -2.16 -3.27 -6.56
N GLU A 110 -1.40 -3.73 -7.54
CA GLU A 110 0.05 -3.53 -7.64
C GLU A 110 0.45 -2.05 -7.78
N ARG A 111 -0.49 -1.21 -8.20
CA ARG A 111 -0.26 0.24 -8.35
C ARG A 111 -0.47 1.03 -7.06
N PHE A 112 -1.13 0.44 -6.06
CA PHE A 112 -1.49 1.14 -4.82
C PHE A 112 -0.29 1.82 -4.16
N PHE A 113 0.78 1.10 -3.85
CA PHE A 113 1.94 1.67 -3.14
C PHE A 113 2.68 2.74 -3.96
N GLY A 114 2.64 2.65 -5.29
CA GLY A 114 3.16 3.68 -6.16
C GLY A 114 2.29 4.95 -6.19
N ASN A 115 0.96 4.79 -6.15
CA ASN A 115 0.02 5.91 -6.03
C ASN A 115 0.15 6.56 -4.64
N HIS A 116 0.14 5.75 -3.57
CA HIS A 116 0.34 6.17 -2.19
C HIS A 116 1.58 7.07 -2.03
N ALA A 117 2.72 6.58 -2.48
CA ALA A 117 3.98 7.31 -2.37
C ALA A 117 3.99 8.62 -3.18
N VAL A 118 3.35 8.71 -4.35
CA VAL A 118 3.33 9.95 -5.13
C VAL A 118 2.46 11.02 -4.48
N PHE A 119 1.32 10.65 -3.90
CA PHE A 119 0.47 11.60 -3.20
C PHE A 119 1.15 12.17 -1.95
N PHE A 120 1.85 11.36 -1.17
CA PHE A 120 2.62 11.85 -0.02
C PHE A 120 3.82 12.70 -0.43
N ARG A 121 4.61 12.27 -1.41
CA ARG A 121 5.77 13.06 -1.89
C ARG A 121 5.40 14.42 -2.43
N ARG A 122 4.19 14.56 -2.99
CA ARG A 122 3.68 15.81 -3.54
C ARG A 122 2.72 16.54 -2.62
N GLN A 123 2.57 16.10 -1.36
CA GLN A 123 1.63 16.71 -0.42
C GLN A 123 1.88 18.21 -0.27
N ASP A 124 3.13 18.65 -0.13
CA ASP A 124 3.49 20.07 0.03
C ASP A 124 3.05 20.94 -1.16
N GLU A 125 2.89 20.35 -2.35
CA GLU A 125 2.42 21.06 -3.54
C GLU A 125 0.92 21.30 -3.47
N TRP A 126 0.14 20.24 -3.29
CA TRP A 126 -1.32 20.28 -3.40
C TRP A 126 -2.04 20.68 -2.10
N ILE A 127 -1.45 20.43 -0.92
CA ILE A 127 -2.11 20.76 0.36
C ILE A 127 -2.35 22.26 0.52
N LYS A 128 -1.57 23.11 -0.12
CA LYS A 128 -1.71 24.57 -0.12
C LYS A 128 -3.05 25.01 -0.69
N THR A 129 -3.61 24.27 -1.64
CA THR A 129 -4.94 24.53 -2.21
C THR A 129 -6.03 24.43 -1.14
N LEU A 130 -5.88 23.55 -0.14
CA LEU A 130 -6.84 23.44 0.95
C LEU A 130 -6.91 24.74 1.78
N ALA A 131 -5.76 25.30 2.16
CA ALA A 131 -5.69 26.54 2.92
C ALA A 131 -6.13 27.76 2.08
N GLY A 132 -5.82 27.77 0.77
CA GLY A 132 -6.17 28.86 -0.16
C GLY A 132 -7.54 28.71 -0.84
N SER A 133 -8.35 27.72 -0.46
CA SER A 133 -9.61 27.43 -1.13
C SER A 133 -10.65 28.54 -0.94
N THR A 134 -11.35 28.88 -2.02
CA THR A 134 -12.47 29.83 -2.01
C THR A 134 -13.74 29.20 -1.43
N GLU A 135 -14.70 30.04 -1.03
CA GLU A 135 -16.01 29.58 -0.57
C GLU A 135 -16.73 28.75 -1.66
N SER A 136 -16.67 29.21 -2.92
CA SER A 136 -17.29 28.48 -4.04
C SER A 136 -16.66 27.11 -4.29
N GLN A 137 -15.35 26.95 -4.08
CA GLN A 137 -14.68 25.66 -4.13
C GLN A 137 -15.19 24.74 -3.01
N ARG A 138 -15.17 25.22 -1.78
CA ARG A 138 -15.67 24.44 -0.62
C ARG A 138 -17.15 24.05 -0.78
N ALA A 139 -17.98 24.93 -1.33
CA ALA A 139 -19.38 24.64 -1.64
C ALA A 139 -19.49 23.45 -2.63
N ARG A 140 -18.68 23.40 -3.70
CA ARG A 140 -18.67 22.27 -4.66
C ARG A 140 -18.20 20.95 -4.02
N TRP A 141 -17.36 21.00 -3.01
CA TRP A 141 -16.87 19.80 -2.30
C TRP A 141 -17.90 19.22 -1.33
N SER A 142 -18.93 19.99 -0.97
CA SER A 142 -19.95 19.62 -0.01
C SER A 142 -21.37 19.47 -0.58
N THR A 143 -21.62 19.88 -1.82
CA THR A 143 -22.94 19.82 -2.46
C THR A 143 -22.98 18.84 -3.64
N GLY A 144 -24.17 18.29 -3.93
CA GLY A 144 -24.34 17.28 -4.98
C GLY A 144 -24.07 15.84 -4.48
N ASP A 145 -24.02 14.89 -5.42
CA ASP A 145 -23.67 13.51 -5.13
C ASP A 145 -22.17 13.36 -4.79
N TYR A 146 -21.82 12.26 -4.14
CA TYR A 146 -20.45 12.02 -3.70
C TYR A 146 -19.44 11.94 -4.85
N ALA A 147 -19.83 11.41 -6.02
CA ALA A 147 -18.95 11.34 -7.17
C ALA A 147 -18.68 12.74 -7.75
N ALA A 148 -19.69 13.61 -7.80
CA ALA A 148 -19.52 14.99 -8.24
C ALA A 148 -18.59 15.78 -7.30
N ARG A 149 -18.77 15.63 -5.98
CA ARG A 149 -17.90 16.25 -4.97
C ARG A 149 -16.44 15.82 -5.14
N ARG A 150 -16.18 14.51 -5.27
CA ARG A 150 -14.82 13.97 -5.44
C ARG A 150 -14.18 14.43 -6.75
N ARG A 151 -14.94 14.50 -7.85
CA ARG A 151 -14.45 15.06 -9.12
C ARG A 151 -14.13 16.55 -9.02
N ALA A 152 -14.95 17.34 -8.29
CA ALA A 152 -14.65 18.74 -8.04
C ALA A 152 -13.34 18.92 -7.25
N ILE A 153 -13.16 18.12 -6.18
CA ILE A 153 -11.91 18.09 -5.41
C ILE A 153 -10.75 17.69 -6.31
N ALA A 154 -10.86 16.59 -7.07
CA ALA A 154 -9.78 16.12 -7.93
C ALA A 154 -9.37 17.15 -8.99
N SER A 155 -10.32 17.95 -9.48
CA SER A 155 -10.06 19.06 -10.40
C SER A 155 -9.38 20.23 -9.71
N ASP A 156 -9.90 20.69 -8.57
CA ASP A 156 -9.40 21.87 -7.86
C ASP A 156 -7.97 21.65 -7.28
N PHE A 157 -7.64 20.41 -6.94
CA PHE A 157 -6.33 20.03 -6.38
C PHE A 157 -5.35 19.46 -7.43
N HIS A 158 -5.69 19.49 -8.71
CA HIS A 158 -4.87 18.93 -9.80
C HIS A 158 -4.53 17.42 -9.63
N PHE A 159 -5.44 16.68 -9.00
CA PHE A 159 -5.23 15.24 -8.81
C PHE A 159 -5.37 14.44 -10.10
N TYR A 160 -6.12 14.94 -11.08
CA TYR A 160 -6.17 14.34 -12.42
C TYR A 160 -4.79 14.31 -13.06
N GLU A 161 -4.07 15.42 -13.00
CA GLU A 161 -2.72 15.54 -13.57
C GLU A 161 -1.73 14.60 -12.87
N ILE A 162 -1.86 14.44 -11.53
CA ILE A 162 -1.06 13.45 -10.79
C ILE A 162 -1.36 12.03 -11.28
N MET A 163 -2.63 11.67 -11.46
CA MET A 163 -3.03 10.35 -11.91
C MET A 163 -2.68 10.10 -13.39
N GLU A 164 -2.79 11.11 -14.25
CA GLU A 164 -2.37 11.04 -15.65
C GLU A 164 -0.86 10.78 -15.79
N GLN A 165 -0.04 11.47 -14.99
CA GLN A 165 1.41 11.19 -14.89
C GLN A 165 1.71 9.78 -14.39
N ARG A 166 0.79 9.15 -13.67
CA ARG A 166 0.83 7.75 -13.27
C ARG A 166 0.31 6.80 -14.35
N GLY A 167 -0.10 7.32 -15.53
CA GLY A 167 -0.60 6.54 -16.66
C GLY A 167 -2.08 6.13 -16.56
N TYR A 168 -2.87 6.83 -15.76
CA TYR A 168 -4.33 6.68 -15.75
C TYR A 168 -4.97 7.62 -16.75
N ARG A 169 -6.00 7.18 -17.46
CA ARG A 169 -6.84 8.07 -18.27
C ARG A 169 -7.84 8.76 -17.35
N ARG A 170 -8.24 9.98 -17.69
CA ARG A 170 -9.24 10.74 -16.93
C ARG A 170 -10.52 9.94 -16.70
N THR A 171 -11.01 9.21 -17.70
CA THR A 171 -12.19 8.34 -17.57
C THR A 171 -12.03 7.19 -16.57
N ASP A 172 -10.82 6.67 -16.38
CA ASP A 172 -10.53 5.64 -15.38
C ASP A 172 -10.54 6.25 -13.97
N VAL A 173 -10.01 7.48 -13.84
CA VAL A 173 -10.05 8.25 -12.59
C VAL A 173 -11.50 8.59 -12.22
N ASP A 174 -12.32 9.06 -13.17
CA ASP A 174 -13.74 9.37 -12.94
C ASP A 174 -14.53 8.15 -12.48
N ARG A 175 -14.27 6.97 -13.07
CA ARG A 175 -14.89 5.71 -12.66
C ARG A 175 -14.50 5.33 -11.23
N CYS A 176 -13.23 5.52 -10.88
CA CYS A 176 -12.74 5.26 -9.54
C CYS A 176 -13.40 6.19 -8.52
N LEU A 177 -13.48 7.51 -8.80
CA LEU A 177 -14.12 8.49 -7.93
C LEU A 177 -15.64 8.27 -7.77
N ALA A 178 -16.27 7.55 -8.70
CA ALA A 178 -17.68 7.16 -8.63
C ALA A 178 -17.91 5.84 -7.88
N ASP A 179 -16.87 5.09 -7.52
CA ASP A 179 -16.99 3.81 -6.80
C ASP A 179 -17.32 4.06 -5.31
N ASN A 180 -18.64 4.04 -5.00
CA ASN A 180 -19.12 4.21 -3.65
C ASN A 180 -18.81 3.01 -2.75
N ALA A 181 -18.79 1.79 -3.30
CA ALA A 181 -18.45 0.60 -2.52
C ALA A 181 -16.99 0.63 -2.05
N LEU A 182 -16.06 1.13 -2.88
CA LEU A 182 -14.69 1.38 -2.48
C LEU A 182 -14.62 2.44 -1.38
N ALA A 183 -15.34 3.55 -1.54
CA ALA A 183 -15.36 4.64 -0.55
C ALA A 183 -15.88 4.16 0.82
N GLU A 184 -16.91 3.32 0.84
CA GLU A 184 -17.47 2.73 2.06
C GLU A 184 -16.45 1.82 2.76
N ARG A 185 -15.75 0.96 2.02
CA ARG A 185 -14.67 0.12 2.58
C ARG A 185 -13.55 0.95 3.19
N ILE A 186 -13.13 2.03 2.51
CA ILE A 186 -12.11 2.94 3.04
C ILE A 186 -12.61 3.65 4.31
N ALA A 187 -13.87 4.12 4.32
CA ALA A 187 -14.47 4.76 5.49
C ALA A 187 -14.59 3.80 6.69
N ALA A 188 -14.86 2.51 6.44
CA ALA A 188 -14.94 1.49 7.48
C ALA A 188 -13.59 1.30 8.23
N GLN A 189 -12.45 1.54 7.56
CA GLN A 189 -11.14 1.50 8.20
C GLN A 189 -10.98 2.61 9.27
N THR A 190 -11.57 3.79 9.03
CA THR A 190 -11.62 4.85 10.05
C THR A 190 -12.42 4.41 11.28
N ALA A 191 -13.56 3.76 11.07
CA ALA A 191 -14.36 3.24 12.19
C ALA A 191 -13.62 2.14 12.97
N GLU A 192 -12.82 1.31 12.29
CA GLU A 192 -11.96 0.32 12.93
C GLU A 192 -10.89 1.02 13.81
N ALA A 193 -10.20 2.04 13.26
CA ALA A 193 -9.20 2.79 14.01
C ALA A 193 -9.75 3.43 15.29
N VAL A 194 -10.96 3.99 15.22
CA VAL A 194 -11.66 4.55 16.38
C VAL A 194 -11.95 3.48 17.44
N LYS A 195 -12.39 2.26 17.01
CA LYS A 195 -12.63 1.14 17.94
C LYS A 195 -11.36 0.65 18.61
N ILE A 196 -10.20 0.74 17.94
CA ILE A 196 -8.89 0.42 18.52
C ILE A 196 -8.47 1.47 19.55
N GLY A 197 -8.98 2.70 19.46
CA GLY A 197 -8.62 3.83 20.30
C GLY A 197 -7.53 4.72 19.69
N PHE A 198 -7.33 4.68 18.37
CA PHE A 198 -6.42 5.62 17.72
C PHE A 198 -7.06 7.02 17.61
N GLU A 199 -6.37 8.03 18.10
CA GLU A 199 -6.84 9.43 18.13
C GLU A 199 -6.22 10.31 17.03
N GLY A 200 -5.25 9.79 16.28
CA GLY A 200 -4.54 10.59 15.27
C GLY A 200 -3.79 9.76 14.24
N THR A 201 -3.08 10.47 13.35
CA THR A 201 -2.29 9.89 12.28
C THR A 201 -0.88 10.49 12.22
N PRO A 202 0.14 9.69 11.86
CA PRO A 202 0.06 8.25 11.65
C PRO A 202 -0.13 7.48 12.95
N SER A 203 -0.84 6.34 12.92
CA SER A 203 -0.92 5.37 13.99
C SER A 203 -0.46 4.00 13.49
N PHE A 204 0.01 3.13 14.39
CA PHE A 204 0.62 1.88 14.01
C PHE A 204 0.16 0.71 14.86
N SER A 205 0.18 -0.50 14.28
CA SER A 205 0.19 -1.75 15.05
C SER A 205 1.26 -2.70 14.53
N LEU A 206 1.79 -3.54 15.42
CA LEU A 206 2.68 -4.65 15.10
C LEU A 206 2.00 -5.95 15.52
N ASN A 207 1.87 -6.89 14.56
CA ASN A 207 1.20 -8.18 14.77
C ASN A 207 -0.20 -8.04 15.40
N GLY A 208 -0.94 -6.98 15.04
CA GLY A 208 -2.26 -6.65 15.56
C GLY A 208 -2.28 -5.89 16.90
N ALA A 209 -1.14 -5.77 17.59
CA ALA A 209 -1.06 -4.98 18.83
C ALA A 209 -0.88 -3.49 18.50
N PRO A 210 -1.78 -2.59 18.96
CA PRO A 210 -1.67 -1.16 18.73
C PRO A 210 -0.47 -0.57 19.48
N LEU A 211 0.22 0.38 18.84
CA LEU A 211 1.40 1.05 19.39
C LEU A 211 1.03 2.49 19.79
N PHE A 212 0.38 2.65 20.93
CA PHE A 212 0.08 3.97 21.47
C PHE A 212 1.36 4.73 21.80
N GLY A 213 1.40 6.04 21.46
CA GLY A 213 2.59 6.88 21.66
C GLY A 213 3.68 6.74 20.60
N THR A 214 3.45 5.95 19.53
CA THR A 214 4.36 5.79 18.40
C THR A 214 3.81 6.52 17.19
N TYR A 215 4.50 7.59 16.73
CA TYR A 215 4.01 8.46 15.66
C TYR A 215 5.06 8.77 14.57
N SER A 216 6.26 8.19 14.68
CA SER A 216 7.35 8.44 13.76
C SER A 216 8.14 7.17 13.43
N TRP A 217 8.90 7.22 12.32
CA TRP A 217 9.79 6.13 11.95
C TRP A 217 10.86 5.84 13.01
N GLN A 218 11.40 6.88 13.63
CA GLN A 218 12.43 6.78 14.66
C GLN A 218 11.94 6.00 15.89
N GLN A 219 10.65 6.15 16.23
CA GLN A 219 10.02 5.42 17.32
C GLN A 219 9.61 3.99 16.91
N LEU A 220 9.16 3.81 15.65
CA LEU A 220 8.64 2.55 15.13
C LEU A 220 9.75 1.54 14.81
N GLN A 221 10.85 1.99 14.18
CA GLN A 221 11.89 1.10 13.68
C GLN A 221 12.54 0.22 14.75
N PRO A 222 12.89 0.73 15.98
CA PRO A 222 13.41 -0.12 17.04
C PRO A 222 12.43 -1.22 17.47
N GLN A 223 11.12 -0.95 17.46
CA GLN A 223 10.09 -1.92 17.82
C GLN A 223 9.97 -3.03 16.77
N ILE A 224 10.07 -2.70 15.48
CA ILE A 224 10.16 -3.70 14.41
C ILE A 224 11.40 -4.59 14.60
N ARG A 225 12.55 -4.00 14.91
CA ARG A 225 13.79 -4.75 15.13
C ARG A 225 13.70 -5.69 16.33
N GLY A 226 13.00 -5.30 17.38
CA GLY A 226 12.81 -6.10 18.57
C GLY A 226 11.96 -7.37 18.34
N LEU A 227 11.28 -7.47 17.19
CA LEU A 227 10.46 -8.62 16.80
C LEU A 227 11.15 -9.52 15.75
N LEU A 228 12.34 -9.14 15.26
CA LEU A 228 13.09 -9.87 14.22
C LEU A 228 14.30 -10.61 14.76
#